data_7271d26c06f0108e38173bbd7e484069
#
_entry.id   7271d26c06f0108e38173bbd7e484069
#
_cell.length_a   1.000
_cell.length_b   1.000
_cell.length_c   1.000
_cell.angle_alpha   90.00
_cell.angle_beta   90.00
_cell.angle_gamma   90.00
#
_symmetry.space_group_name_H-M   'P 1'
#
loop_
_entity.id
_entity.type
_entity.pdbx_description
1 polymer ?
#
loop_
_entity_poly.entity_id
_entity_poly.type
_entity_poly.pdbx_seq_one_letter_code
_entity_poly.pdbx_strand_id
1 'polypeptide(L)'
;MKARTISVGTALHALVAVALFITHTCASAQANSIQSVNISPQGGGRTLVRIDMQDAPTNPPAGFTVSNPPRIALDFPNTSNALGRTVQEVSEGDLRRINVVQSGDRTRMV
;
A
#
# COMPACT_ATOMS: atom_id res chain seq x y z
N MET A 1 23.77 -59.74 22.19
CA MET A 1 23.27 -59.03 22.84
C MET A 1 23.56 -57.76 22.62
N LYS A 2 23.64 -57.15 21.96
CA LYS A 2 24.04 -56.04 21.86
C LYS A 2 23.54 -55.24 20.89
N ALA A 3 22.91 -55.28 20.11
CA ALA A 3 22.58 -54.46 19.00
C ALA A 3 21.32 -53.67 19.19
N ARG A 4 20.95 -53.44 20.40
CA ARG A 4 19.72 -52.83 20.52
C ARG A 4 19.73 -51.43 20.73
N THR A 5 20.72 -50.80 20.95
CA THR A 5 20.74 -49.37 21.27
C THR A 5 20.62 -48.45 20.06
N ILE A 6 20.71 -48.97 18.86
CA ILE A 6 20.74 -48.13 17.67
C ILE A 6 19.40 -47.53 17.34
N SER A 7 18.32 -48.13 17.73
CA SER A 7 17.01 -47.65 17.39
C SER A 7 16.59 -46.36 18.12
N VAL A 8 17.23 -46.06 19.23
CA VAL A 8 16.88 -44.87 19.97
C VAL A 8 17.36 -43.60 19.28
N GLY A 9 18.53 -43.69 18.63
CA GLY A 9 19.05 -42.54 17.90
C GLY A 9 18.23 -42.16 16.69
N THR A 10 17.61 -43.09 16.07
CA THR A 10 16.80 -42.83 14.89
C THR A 10 15.51 -42.10 15.24
N ALA A 11 14.93 -42.42 16.37
CA ALA A 11 13.71 -41.74 16.81
C ALA A 11 13.94 -40.27 17.19
N LEU A 12 15.12 -39.93 17.74
CA LEU A 12 15.46 -38.58 18.06
C LEU A 12 15.62 -37.70 16.82
N HIS A 13 16.18 -38.22 15.77
CA HIS A 13 16.36 -37.46 14.54
C HIS A 13 15.04 -37.13 13.84
N ALA A 14 14.07 -38.02 13.97
CA ALA A 14 12.75 -37.76 13.40
C ALA A 14 12.01 -36.63 14.13
N LEU A 15 12.18 -36.52 15.43
CA LEU A 15 11.57 -35.45 16.21
C LEU A 15 12.17 -34.08 15.91
N VAL A 16 13.47 -34.00 15.67
CA VAL A 16 14.14 -32.74 15.33
C VAL A 16 13.74 -32.26 13.93
N ALA A 17 13.53 -33.19 13.01
CA ALA A 17 13.10 -32.81 11.66
C ALA A 17 11.70 -32.19 11.63
N VAL A 18 10.79 -32.66 12.47
CA VAL A 18 9.43 -32.11 12.55
C VAL A 18 9.41 -30.71 13.15
N ALA A 19 10.30 -30.41 14.08
CA ALA A 19 10.38 -29.09 14.69
C ALA A 19 10.85 -28.01 13.73
N LEU A 20 11.55 -28.36 12.67
CA LEU A 20 12.04 -27.41 11.68
C LEU A 20 10.99 -26.96 10.65
N PHE A 21 9.84 -27.62 10.63
CA PHE A 21 8.78 -27.26 9.69
C PHE A 21 7.76 -26.25 10.21
N ILE A 22 8.00 -25.67 11.38
CA ILE A 22 7.17 -24.56 11.82
C ILE A 22 7.65 -23.31 11.08
N THR A 23 7.30 -23.22 9.82
CA THR A 23 7.48 -22.00 9.06
C THR A 23 6.51 -20.96 9.60
N HIS A 24 7.07 -19.96 10.20
CA HIS A 24 6.29 -18.79 10.58
C HIS A 24 5.91 -18.07 9.29
N THR A 25 4.73 -18.35 8.80
CA THR A 25 4.16 -17.52 7.75
C THR A 25 3.77 -16.19 8.40
N CYS A 26 4.67 -15.23 8.34
CA CYS A 26 4.29 -13.86 8.60
C CYS A 26 3.35 -13.43 7.49
N ALA A 27 2.06 -13.47 7.75
CA ALA A 27 1.10 -12.84 6.88
C ALA A 27 1.29 -11.32 7.03
N SER A 28 2.09 -10.74 6.16
CA SER A 28 2.14 -9.29 6.04
C SER A 28 0.82 -8.85 5.43
N ALA A 29 0.08 -8.02 6.17
CA ALA A 29 -1.08 -7.36 5.61
C ALA A 29 -0.61 -6.54 4.41
N GLN A 30 -1.11 -6.83 3.21
CA GLN A 30 -0.76 -6.10 2.02
C GLN A 30 -1.32 -4.68 2.13
N ALA A 31 -0.41 -3.70 2.21
CA ALA A 31 -0.77 -2.31 2.10
C ALA A 31 -1.20 -2.02 0.65
N ASN A 32 -2.19 -1.17 0.48
CA ASN A 32 -2.61 -0.69 -0.82
C ASN A 32 -1.58 0.30 -1.41
N SER A 33 -1.70 0.62 -2.67
CA SER A 33 -0.81 1.60 -3.32
C SER A 33 -1.55 2.40 -4.38
N ILE A 34 -1.15 3.67 -4.52
CA ILE A 34 -1.60 4.52 -5.62
C ILE A 34 -0.69 4.25 -6.81
N GLN A 35 -1.26 3.79 -7.91
CA GLN A 35 -0.49 3.37 -9.08
C GLN A 35 -0.50 4.39 -10.20
N SER A 36 -1.60 5.12 -10.39
CA SER A 36 -1.67 6.18 -11.39
C SER A 36 -2.66 7.26 -10.97
N VAL A 37 -2.43 8.45 -11.47
CA VAL A 37 -3.33 9.60 -11.32
C VAL A 37 -3.54 10.19 -12.71
N ASN A 38 -4.77 10.18 -13.16
CA ASN A 38 -5.16 10.67 -14.48
C ASN A 38 -6.12 11.84 -14.32
N ILE A 39 -5.92 12.88 -15.10
CA ILE A 39 -6.73 14.09 -15.04
C ILE A 39 -7.38 14.27 -16.39
N SER A 40 -8.68 14.56 -16.38
CA SER A 40 -9.42 14.82 -17.60
C SER A 40 -10.49 15.89 -17.39
N PRO A 41 -10.78 16.69 -18.43
CA PRO A 41 -11.87 17.66 -18.33
C PRO A 41 -13.21 16.93 -18.33
N GLN A 42 -14.13 17.47 -17.54
CA GLN A 42 -15.54 17.09 -17.56
C GLN A 42 -16.34 18.31 -18.00
N GLY A 43 -17.43 18.13 -18.68
CA GLY A 43 -18.25 19.27 -19.11
C GLY A 43 -18.66 20.16 -17.95
N GLY A 44 -18.86 21.46 -18.20
CA GLY A 44 -19.30 22.44 -17.20
C GLY A 44 -18.20 22.97 -16.31
N GLY A 45 -16.96 23.01 -16.79
CA GLY A 45 -15.82 23.56 -16.03
C GLY A 45 -15.33 22.68 -14.91
N ARG A 46 -15.73 21.40 -14.89
CA ARG A 46 -15.29 20.43 -13.89
C ARG A 46 -14.09 19.64 -14.38
N THR A 47 -13.24 19.25 -13.45
CA THR A 47 -12.08 18.40 -13.73
C THR A 47 -12.25 17.08 -12.98
N LEU A 48 -12.04 15.98 -13.69
CA LEU A 48 -12.05 14.64 -13.11
C LEU A 48 -10.61 14.25 -12.78
N VAL A 49 -10.36 13.90 -11.53
CA VAL A 49 -9.11 13.29 -11.09
C VAL A 49 -9.40 11.83 -10.80
N ARG A 50 -8.83 10.95 -11.60
CA ARG A 50 -8.97 9.51 -11.43
C ARG A 50 -7.73 8.94 -10.79
N ILE A 51 -7.92 8.27 -9.68
CA ILE A 51 -6.84 7.66 -8.91
C ILE A 51 -7.00 6.14 -9.01
N ASP A 52 -6.04 5.49 -9.67
CA ASP A 52 -6.04 4.04 -9.79
C ASP A 52 -5.16 3.45 -8.70
N MET A 53 -5.70 2.52 -7.94
CA MET A 53 -5.06 1.88 -6.81
C MET A 53 -4.88 0.38 -7.08
N GLN A 54 -3.94 -0.25 -6.38
CA GLN A 54 -3.70 -1.69 -6.51
C GLN A 54 -4.95 -2.49 -6.13
N ASP A 55 -5.58 -2.12 -5.02
CA ASP A 55 -6.80 -2.74 -4.54
C ASP A 55 -7.88 -1.68 -4.36
N ALA A 56 -9.13 -2.06 -4.45
CA ALA A 56 -10.24 -1.17 -4.15
C ALA A 56 -10.15 -0.73 -2.68
N PRO A 57 -10.21 0.59 -2.39
CA PRO A 57 -10.16 1.04 -1.01
C PRO A 57 -11.40 0.59 -0.24
N THR A 58 -11.20 0.17 1.02
CA THR A 58 -12.30 -0.26 1.87
C THR A 58 -13.20 0.92 2.23
N ASN A 59 -12.59 2.08 2.40
CA ASN A 59 -13.27 3.32 2.71
C ASN A 59 -12.74 4.42 1.80
N PRO A 60 -13.55 5.44 1.48
CA PRO A 60 -13.06 6.58 0.75
C PRO A 60 -11.99 7.31 1.56
N PRO A 61 -11.03 8.00 0.91
CA PRO A 61 -10.03 8.77 1.63
C PRO A 61 -10.69 9.91 2.39
N ALA A 62 -10.12 10.25 3.54
CA ALA A 62 -10.55 11.42 4.29
C ALA A 62 -10.11 12.67 3.53
N GLY A 63 -11.07 13.55 3.22
CA GLY A 63 -10.81 14.76 2.45
C GLY A 63 -11.13 16.02 3.22
N PHE A 64 -10.32 17.05 3.02
CA PHE A 64 -10.58 18.38 3.55
C PHE A 64 -10.07 19.46 2.59
N THR A 65 -10.67 20.63 2.68
CA THR A 65 -10.32 21.76 1.84
C THR A 65 -9.71 22.89 2.67
N VAL A 66 -8.79 23.59 2.07
CA VAL A 66 -8.14 24.77 2.65
C VAL A 66 -8.29 25.91 1.65
N SER A 67 -8.69 27.10 2.16
CA SER A 67 -8.82 28.27 1.30
C SER A 67 -7.64 29.16 1.45
N ASN A 68 -7.01 29.75 0.64
CA ASN A 68 -5.90 30.68 0.76
C ASN A 68 -4.50 30.09 0.91
N PRO A 69 -3.91 29.49 -0.14
CA PRO A 69 -4.50 29.26 -1.45
C PRO A 69 -5.45 28.07 -1.40
N PRO A 70 -6.40 27.96 -2.34
CA PRO A 70 -7.35 26.86 -2.33
C PRO A 70 -6.65 25.55 -2.63
N ARG A 71 -6.84 24.56 -1.75
CA ARG A 71 -6.27 23.22 -1.85
C ARG A 71 -7.27 22.18 -1.37
N ILE A 72 -7.15 20.99 -1.93
CA ILE A 72 -7.89 19.82 -1.49
C ILE A 72 -6.86 18.81 -1.02
N ALA A 73 -6.99 18.29 0.19
CA ALA A 73 -6.14 17.26 0.72
C ALA A 73 -6.92 15.99 0.91
N LEU A 74 -6.34 14.86 0.47
CA LEU A 74 -6.91 13.52 0.62
C LEU A 74 -5.91 12.66 1.37
N ASP A 75 -6.35 12.01 2.44
CA ASP A 75 -5.55 11.09 3.22
C ASP A 75 -5.95 9.65 2.93
N PHE A 76 -4.97 8.87 2.50
CA PHE A 76 -5.13 7.45 2.21
C PHE A 76 -4.38 6.64 3.28
N PRO A 77 -5.09 5.99 4.23
CA PRO A 77 -4.45 5.13 5.21
C PRO A 77 -3.98 3.82 4.57
N ASN A 78 -2.93 3.23 5.13
CA ASN A 78 -2.37 1.96 4.66
C ASN A 78 -2.11 1.94 3.15
N THR A 79 -1.60 3.04 2.64
CA THR A 79 -1.41 3.25 1.21
C THR A 79 -0.04 3.82 0.95
N SER A 80 0.68 3.25 0.01
CA SER A 80 1.97 3.73 -0.45
C SER A 80 1.83 4.50 -1.78
N ASN A 81 2.82 5.31 -2.08
CA ASN A 81 2.92 6.01 -3.35
C ASN A 81 3.74 5.17 -4.33
N ALA A 82 3.09 4.52 -5.28
CA ALA A 82 3.73 3.72 -6.33
C ALA A 82 3.86 4.49 -7.65
N LEU A 83 3.67 5.81 -7.65
CA LEU A 83 3.75 6.63 -8.87
C LEU A 83 5.18 6.81 -9.37
N GLY A 84 6.20 6.62 -8.53
CA GLY A 84 7.58 6.92 -8.87
C GLY A 84 7.92 8.41 -8.84
N ARG A 85 7.00 9.25 -8.36
CA ARG A 85 7.18 10.70 -8.23
C ARG A 85 6.30 11.22 -7.11
N THR A 86 6.66 12.36 -6.56
CA THR A 86 5.91 13.04 -5.49
C THR A 86 5.13 14.25 -5.99
N VAL A 87 5.43 14.73 -7.20
CA VAL A 87 4.80 15.92 -7.78
C VAL A 87 4.38 15.61 -9.21
N GLN A 88 3.16 16.01 -9.55
CA GLN A 88 2.65 15.98 -10.90
C GLN A 88 2.14 17.37 -11.26
N GLU A 89 2.76 18.01 -12.25
CA GLU A 89 2.30 19.28 -12.78
C GLU A 89 1.09 19.06 -13.68
N VAL A 90 0.10 19.92 -13.54
CA VAL A 90 -1.17 19.81 -14.26
C VAL A 90 -1.52 21.18 -14.82
N SER A 91 -2.18 21.19 -15.97
CA SER A 91 -2.74 22.42 -16.55
C SER A 91 -4.15 22.12 -17.04
N GLU A 92 -5.06 21.83 -16.12
CA GLU A 92 -6.43 21.52 -16.43
C GLU A 92 -7.36 22.33 -15.56
N GLY A 93 -8.08 23.28 -16.15
CA GLY A 93 -8.95 24.19 -15.41
C GLY A 93 -8.16 24.98 -14.36
N ASP A 94 -8.62 24.93 -13.11
CA ASP A 94 -7.96 25.57 -12.00
C ASP A 94 -6.93 24.69 -11.29
N LEU A 95 -6.80 23.45 -11.74
CA LEU A 95 -5.86 22.51 -11.17
C LEU A 95 -4.45 22.77 -11.72
N ARG A 96 -3.48 23.00 -10.83
CA ARG A 96 -2.10 23.35 -11.21
C ARG A 96 -1.10 22.28 -10.87
N ARG A 97 -1.30 21.60 -9.75
CA ARG A 97 -0.31 20.64 -9.24
C ARG A 97 -0.98 19.63 -8.34
N ILE A 98 -0.48 18.42 -8.37
CA ILE A 98 -0.83 17.35 -7.42
C ILE A 98 0.44 16.92 -6.74
N ASN A 99 0.46 16.97 -5.41
CA ASN A 99 1.53 16.44 -4.60
C ASN A 99 1.05 15.13 -3.97
N VAL A 100 1.86 14.08 -4.05
CA VAL A 100 1.55 12.78 -3.46
C VAL A 100 2.71 12.39 -2.57
N VAL A 101 2.53 12.50 -1.27
CA VAL A 101 3.60 12.32 -0.29
C VAL A 101 3.26 11.17 0.64
N GLN A 102 4.12 10.17 0.67
CA GLN A 102 4.03 9.06 1.60
C GLN A 102 4.77 9.38 2.88
N SER A 103 4.14 9.13 4.02
CA SER A 103 4.74 9.23 5.34
C SER A 103 4.37 8.00 6.14
N GLY A 104 5.34 7.09 6.33
CA GLY A 104 5.09 5.80 6.96
C GLY A 104 4.12 4.95 6.13
N ASP A 105 3.02 4.55 6.75
CA ASP A 105 1.98 3.73 6.12
C ASP A 105 0.84 4.55 5.50
N ARG A 106 1.00 5.86 5.43
CA ARG A 106 -0.05 6.78 4.96
C ARG A 106 0.46 7.60 3.78
N THR A 107 -0.42 7.87 2.82
CA THR A 107 -0.12 8.78 1.70
C THR A 107 -1.12 9.92 1.70
N ARG A 108 -0.62 11.12 1.56
CA ARG A 108 -1.43 12.34 1.42
C ARG A 108 -1.29 12.89 0.02
N MET A 109 -2.42 13.16 -0.61
CA MET A 109 -2.50 13.83 -1.90
C MET A 109 -3.05 15.25 -1.68
N VAL A 110 -2.39 16.26 -2.25
CA VAL A 110 -2.80 17.66 -2.15
C VAL A 110 -2.77 18.31 -3.52
#